data_ae2333d6f9b3ec37114faa8432a89063
#
_entry.id   ae2333d6f9b3ec37114faa8432a89063
#
_cell.length_a   1.000
_cell.length_b   1.000
_cell.length_c   1.000
_cell.angle_alpha   90.00
_cell.angle_beta   90.00
_cell.angle_gamma   90.00
#
_symmetry.space_group_name_H-M   'P 1'
#
loop_
_entity.id
_entity.type
_entity.pdbx_description
1 polymer ?
#
loop_
_entity_poly.entity_id
_entity_poly.type
_entity_poly.pdbx_seq_one_letter_code
_entity_poly.pdbx_strand_id
1 'polypeptide(L)'
;AFSHRYSEKKGIIYIYITLAGLVCGYPLGAILASEYCRHHKYKDTLCEMLMPFCNVSSPSFIINYIFLQLPKTSIKFKILICIYAPLFLCILGTAFFYICIHDKSPLPLHISGMPDNRKNPRSCLSMADIIDDAILNTAKNMIKLGGYIVIFSCISAYINVIPFKNDIVPAVICGITEITNGIYMAGKINADKKLITAFIILINSFGGFSTIMQTMGMINGSGLSIRKYIYGKILCTFITGVFCIVIL
;
A
#
# COMPACT_ATOMS: atom_id res chain seq x y z
N ALA A 1 16.95 18.30 25.72
CA ALA A 1 17.90 17.36 25.08
C ALA A 1 17.31 15.95 24.92
N PHE A 2 16.59 15.39 25.91
CA PHE A 2 15.98 14.04 25.83
C PHE A 2 14.83 13.98 24.82
N SER A 3 13.97 14.99 24.80
CA SER A 3 12.82 15.11 23.87
C SER A 3 13.29 15.21 22.42
N HIS A 4 14.35 15.97 22.13
CA HIS A 4 14.88 16.13 20.78
C HIS A 4 15.46 14.83 20.21
N ARG A 5 16.23 14.09 20.99
CA ARG A 5 16.82 12.79 20.57
C ARG A 5 15.76 11.69 20.37
N TYR A 6 14.64 11.75 21.10
CA TYR A 6 13.52 10.82 20.91
C TYR A 6 12.73 11.13 19.63
N SER A 7 12.56 12.42 19.31
CA SER A 7 11.91 12.88 18.08
C SER A 7 12.73 12.53 16.84
N GLU A 8 14.07 12.68 16.87
CA GLU A 8 14.95 12.29 15.75
C GLU A 8 14.87 10.78 15.44
N LYS A 9 14.87 9.93 16.47
CA LYS A 9 14.75 8.48 16.27
C LYS A 9 13.42 8.07 15.64
N LYS A 10 12.31 8.75 15.97
CA LYS A 10 11.01 8.51 15.34
C LYS A 10 11.01 8.89 13.86
N GLY A 11 11.59 10.04 13.50
CA GLY A 11 11.71 10.48 12.12
C GLY A 11 12.40 9.45 11.23
N ILE A 12 13.50 8.88 11.71
CA ILE A 12 14.25 7.84 10.99
C ILE A 12 13.38 6.59 10.75
N ILE A 13 12.57 6.19 11.72
CA ILE A 13 11.69 5.02 11.59
C ILE A 13 10.60 5.25 10.53
N TYR A 14 9.98 6.43 10.48
CA TYR A 14 8.99 6.74 9.45
C TYR A 14 9.59 6.75 8.04
N ILE A 15 10.80 7.32 7.90
CA ILE A 15 11.56 7.27 6.64
C ILE A 15 11.84 5.82 6.25
N TYR A 16 12.29 4.99 7.19
CA TYR A 16 12.54 3.57 6.94
C TYR A 16 11.28 2.82 6.48
N ILE A 17 10.15 2.96 7.20
CA ILE A 17 8.87 2.34 6.84
C ILE A 17 8.44 2.77 5.43
N THR A 18 8.56 4.07 5.14
CA THR A 18 8.17 4.64 3.85
C THR A 18 9.05 4.12 2.73
N LEU A 19 10.37 4.19 2.86
CA LEU A 19 11.31 3.74 1.84
C LEU A 19 11.21 2.22 1.61
N ALA A 20 11.17 1.43 2.67
CA ALA A 20 11.03 -0.02 2.57
C ALA A 20 9.72 -0.41 1.88
N GLY A 21 8.62 0.27 2.22
CA GLY A 21 7.33 0.05 1.56
C GLY A 21 7.32 0.45 0.09
N LEU A 22 7.97 1.56 -0.29
CA LEU A 22 8.09 2.01 -1.68
C LEU A 22 8.93 1.04 -2.53
N VAL A 23 10.00 0.50 -1.97
CA VAL A 23 10.92 -0.40 -2.70
C VAL A 23 10.36 -1.81 -2.81
N CYS A 24 9.88 -2.37 -1.70
CA CYS A 24 9.41 -3.75 -1.66
C CYS A 24 7.94 -3.90 -2.08
N GLY A 25 7.14 -2.83 -1.93
CA GLY A 25 5.74 -2.84 -2.34
C GLY A 25 4.80 -3.51 -1.34
N TYR A 26 3.57 -3.83 -1.83
CA TYR A 26 2.56 -4.53 -1.04
C TYR A 26 3.06 -5.87 -0.52
N PRO A 27 2.73 -6.24 0.74
CA PRO A 27 2.11 -5.45 1.80
C PRO A 27 3.13 -4.92 2.83
N LEU A 28 4.43 -4.82 2.48
CA LEU A 28 5.50 -4.59 3.46
C LEU A 28 5.34 -3.26 4.22
N GLY A 29 4.91 -2.19 3.55
CA GLY A 29 4.64 -0.92 4.21
C GLY A 29 3.63 -1.06 5.35
N ALA A 30 2.55 -1.79 5.14
CA ALA A 30 1.53 -2.04 6.16
C ALA A 30 2.03 -2.96 7.29
N ILE A 31 2.84 -3.97 6.98
CA ILE A 31 3.45 -4.87 7.98
C ILE A 31 4.34 -4.06 8.91
N LEU A 32 5.29 -3.29 8.38
CA LEU A 32 6.23 -2.50 9.18
C LEU A 32 5.50 -1.45 10.04
N ALA A 33 4.50 -0.76 9.47
CA ALA A 33 3.66 0.18 10.20
C ALA A 33 2.93 -0.49 11.37
N SER A 34 2.36 -1.68 11.13
CA SER A 34 1.62 -2.43 12.14
C SER A 34 2.53 -2.95 13.25
N GLU A 35 3.71 -3.46 12.91
CA GLU A 35 4.68 -3.95 13.89
C GLU A 35 5.23 -2.82 14.76
N TYR A 36 5.50 -1.66 14.17
CA TYR A 36 5.90 -0.48 14.92
C TYR A 36 4.86 -0.10 15.97
N CYS A 37 3.57 -0.02 15.60
CA CYS A 37 2.49 0.29 16.54
C CYS A 37 2.31 -0.79 17.61
N ARG A 38 2.40 -2.08 17.26
CA ARG A 38 2.31 -3.20 18.21
C ARG A 38 3.45 -3.19 19.22
N HIS A 39 4.67 -2.96 18.76
CA HIS A 39 5.85 -2.95 19.63
C HIS A 39 5.79 -1.84 20.67
N HIS A 40 5.31 -0.65 20.29
CA HIS A 40 5.21 0.48 21.21
C HIS A 40 3.89 0.52 22.00
N LYS A 41 2.93 -0.38 21.73
CA LYS A 41 1.60 -0.45 22.38
C LYS A 41 0.80 0.85 22.29
N TYR A 42 1.05 1.68 21.28
CA TYR A 42 0.24 2.87 21.03
C TYR A 42 -0.02 3.05 19.52
N LYS A 43 -1.16 3.69 19.26
CA LYS A 43 -1.55 4.09 17.91
C LYS A 43 -0.76 5.33 17.51
N ASP A 44 0.04 5.21 16.46
CA ASP A 44 0.80 6.32 15.91
C ASP A 44 0.05 6.96 14.73
N THR A 45 -0.32 8.23 14.90
CA THR A 45 -1.15 8.96 13.93
C THR A 45 -0.40 9.20 12.62
N LEU A 46 0.91 9.52 12.67
CA LEU A 46 1.69 9.76 11.46
C LEU A 46 1.88 8.45 10.68
N CYS A 47 2.18 7.36 11.39
CA CYS A 47 2.29 6.03 10.79
C CYS A 47 0.98 5.62 10.09
N GLU A 48 -0.17 5.89 10.73
CA GLU A 48 -1.49 5.64 10.16
C GLU A 48 -1.77 6.48 8.90
N MET A 49 -1.36 7.76 8.91
CA MET A 49 -1.56 8.66 7.77
C MET A 49 -0.61 8.37 6.60
N LEU A 50 0.61 7.91 6.86
CA LEU A 50 1.59 7.55 5.82
C LEU A 50 1.31 6.18 5.19
N MET A 51 0.65 5.26 5.91
CA MET A 51 0.42 3.89 5.47
C MET A 51 -0.19 3.77 4.06
N PRO A 52 -1.16 4.58 3.61
CA PRO A 52 -1.70 4.50 2.24
C PRO A 52 -0.66 4.77 1.15
N PHE A 53 0.36 5.55 1.46
CA PHE A 53 1.35 6.04 0.52
C PHE A 53 2.67 5.26 0.57
N CYS A 54 2.95 4.55 1.65
CA CYS A 54 4.07 3.62 1.72
C CYS A 54 3.69 2.17 1.35
N ASN A 55 2.40 1.86 1.27
CA ASN A 55 1.90 0.55 0.87
C ASN A 55 1.37 0.59 -0.56
N VAL A 56 2.26 0.50 -1.54
CA VAL A 56 2.02 0.69 -2.98
C VAL A 56 2.71 -0.40 -3.79
N SER A 57 2.54 -0.39 -5.11
CA SER A 57 3.22 -1.33 -6.01
C SER A 57 4.73 -1.10 -6.04
N SER A 58 5.51 -2.17 -6.01
CA SER A 58 6.97 -2.07 -6.09
C SER A 58 7.44 -1.60 -7.47
N PRO A 59 8.62 -0.96 -7.58
CA PRO A 59 9.23 -0.63 -8.86
C PRO A 59 9.39 -1.85 -9.77
N SER A 60 9.71 -3.01 -9.18
CA SER A 60 9.81 -4.27 -9.92
C SER A 60 8.49 -4.66 -10.58
N PHE A 61 7.36 -4.52 -9.88
CA PHE A 61 6.03 -4.77 -10.44
C PHE A 61 5.70 -3.79 -11.59
N ILE A 62 6.04 -2.52 -11.43
CA ILE A 62 5.79 -1.51 -12.47
C ILE A 62 6.59 -1.83 -13.73
N ILE A 63 7.86 -2.15 -13.60
CA ILE A 63 8.76 -2.41 -14.74
C ILE A 63 8.41 -3.73 -15.42
N ASN A 64 8.22 -4.81 -14.64
CA ASN A 64 8.08 -6.16 -15.18
C ASN A 64 6.64 -6.55 -15.52
N TYR A 65 5.64 -5.83 -15.00
CA TYR A 65 4.25 -6.14 -15.26
C TYR A 65 3.51 -4.99 -15.95
N ILE A 66 3.46 -3.79 -15.35
CA ILE A 66 2.68 -2.67 -15.90
C ILE A 66 3.20 -2.28 -17.27
N PHE A 67 4.52 -2.12 -17.44
CA PHE A 67 5.10 -1.73 -18.72
C PHE A 67 4.85 -2.72 -19.85
N LEU A 68 4.60 -3.99 -19.56
CA LEU A 68 4.24 -4.99 -20.57
C LEU A 68 2.80 -4.84 -21.06
N GLN A 69 1.90 -4.30 -20.24
CA GLN A 69 0.49 -4.10 -20.59
C GLN A 69 0.22 -2.73 -21.24
N LEU A 70 1.21 -1.85 -21.22
CA LEU A 70 1.08 -0.51 -21.80
C LEU A 70 1.21 -0.52 -23.32
N PRO A 71 0.53 0.40 -24.03
CA PRO A 71 0.73 0.59 -25.45
C PRO A 71 2.20 0.87 -25.80
N LYS A 72 2.73 0.26 -26.87
CA LYS A 72 4.14 0.37 -27.27
C LYS A 72 4.64 1.81 -27.47
N THR A 73 3.74 2.74 -27.75
CA THR A 73 4.04 4.16 -27.98
C THR A 73 4.08 4.98 -26.68
N SER A 74 3.77 4.39 -25.54
CA SER A 74 3.77 5.09 -24.25
C SER A 74 5.18 5.44 -23.80
N ILE A 75 5.38 6.69 -23.37
CA ILE A 75 6.67 7.17 -22.86
C ILE A 75 6.81 6.74 -21.42
N LYS A 76 7.63 5.73 -21.15
CA LYS A 76 7.82 5.13 -19.81
C LYS A 76 8.17 6.16 -18.73
N PHE A 77 8.95 7.18 -19.06
CA PHE A 77 9.33 8.24 -18.12
C PHE A 77 8.11 9.06 -17.65
N LYS A 78 7.20 9.42 -18.55
CA LYS A 78 5.95 10.12 -18.19
C LYS A 78 5.09 9.29 -17.25
N ILE A 79 5.03 7.98 -17.48
CA ILE A 79 4.27 7.04 -16.65
C ILE A 79 4.84 6.98 -15.23
N LEU A 80 6.17 6.91 -15.11
CA LEU A 80 6.81 6.94 -13.79
C LEU A 80 6.52 8.26 -13.05
N ILE A 81 6.52 9.40 -13.75
CA ILE A 81 6.12 10.68 -13.15
C ILE A 81 4.66 10.62 -12.68
N CYS A 82 3.73 10.12 -13.50
CA CYS A 82 2.33 10.01 -13.15
C CYS A 82 2.08 9.08 -11.94
N ILE A 83 2.93 8.07 -11.73
CA ILE A 83 2.81 7.16 -10.59
C ILE A 83 3.45 7.75 -9.32
N TYR A 84 4.67 8.24 -9.42
CA TYR A 84 5.46 8.60 -8.25
C TYR A 84 5.28 10.06 -7.80
N ALA A 85 5.06 11.03 -8.71
CA ALA A 85 4.92 12.42 -8.30
C ALA A 85 3.68 12.67 -7.42
N PRO A 86 2.46 12.14 -7.74
CA PRO A 86 1.31 12.22 -6.84
C PRO A 86 1.58 11.57 -5.49
N LEU A 87 2.28 10.42 -5.49
CA LEU A 87 2.62 9.68 -4.29
C LEU A 87 3.54 10.49 -3.36
N PHE A 88 4.63 11.06 -3.90
CA PHE A 88 5.52 11.93 -3.14
C PHE A 88 4.81 13.19 -2.64
N LEU A 89 3.93 13.77 -3.45
CA LEU A 89 3.11 14.91 -3.03
C LEU A 89 2.22 14.56 -1.82
N CYS A 90 1.59 13.38 -1.83
CA CYS A 90 0.80 12.90 -0.70
C CYS A 90 1.65 12.65 0.54
N ILE A 91 2.84 12.05 0.39
CA ILE A 91 3.76 11.79 1.52
C ILE A 91 4.20 13.12 2.15
N LEU A 92 4.66 14.08 1.33
CA LEU A 92 5.08 15.39 1.81
C LEU A 92 3.92 16.19 2.42
N GLY A 93 2.75 16.15 1.78
CA GLY A 93 1.54 16.79 2.28
C GLY A 93 1.10 16.25 3.64
N THR A 94 1.15 14.93 3.84
CA THR A 94 0.83 14.32 5.14
C THR A 94 1.86 14.64 6.21
N ALA A 95 3.14 14.64 5.87
CA ALA A 95 4.21 15.03 6.79
C ALA A 95 4.06 16.51 7.22
N PHE A 96 3.82 17.39 6.27
CA PHE A 96 3.58 18.82 6.53
C PHE A 96 2.32 19.04 7.40
N PHE A 97 1.21 18.41 7.03
CA PHE A 97 -0.03 18.48 7.79
C PHE A 97 0.13 17.99 9.23
N TYR A 98 0.89 16.89 9.41
CA TYR A 98 1.19 16.38 10.75
C TYR A 98 2.00 17.37 11.58
N ILE A 99 3.05 17.99 11.01
CA ILE A 99 3.87 19.00 11.69
C ILE A 99 3.02 20.20 12.08
N CYS A 100 2.17 20.72 11.17
CA CYS A 100 1.35 21.91 11.45
C CYS A 100 0.27 21.70 12.53
N ILE A 101 -0.29 20.48 12.62
CA ILE A 101 -1.40 20.22 13.56
C ILE A 101 -0.92 19.61 14.88
N HIS A 102 0.17 18.83 14.87
CA HIS A 102 0.62 18.06 16.03
C HIS A 102 1.71 18.73 16.87
N ASP A 103 1.99 20.01 16.65
CA ASP A 103 2.91 20.77 17.51
C ASP A 103 2.40 20.94 18.97
N LYS A 104 1.19 20.44 19.26
CA LYS A 104 0.58 20.43 20.59
C LYS A 104 0.22 18.99 21.03
N SER A 105 1.25 18.29 21.53
CA SER A 105 1.16 17.03 22.32
C SER A 105 0.38 15.85 21.69
N PRO A 106 1.08 14.79 21.25
CA PRO A 106 0.43 13.50 21.03
C PRO A 106 0.17 12.84 22.39
N LEU A 107 -1.07 12.82 22.84
CA LEU A 107 -1.49 11.83 23.85
C LEU A 107 -1.40 10.47 23.17
N PRO A 108 -0.50 9.57 23.60
CA PRO A 108 -0.46 8.22 23.08
C PRO A 108 -1.78 7.53 23.45
N LEU A 109 -2.64 7.29 22.47
CA LEU A 109 -3.81 6.45 22.65
C LEU A 109 -3.33 5.04 22.95
N HIS A 110 -3.34 4.68 24.24
CA HIS A 110 -2.99 3.35 24.70
C HIS A 110 -3.99 2.35 24.11
N ILE A 111 -3.52 1.34 23.39
CA ILE A 111 -4.37 0.30 22.83
C ILE A 111 -4.72 -0.67 23.94
N SER A 112 -5.87 -0.45 24.60
CA SER A 112 -6.42 -1.36 25.60
C SER A 112 -6.87 -2.66 24.89
N GLY A 113 -6.41 -3.82 25.37
CA GLY A 113 -6.86 -5.12 24.87
C GLY A 113 -5.91 -5.85 23.91
N MET A 114 -4.70 -5.35 23.67
CA MET A 114 -3.68 -6.20 23.03
C MET A 114 -3.32 -7.36 23.96
N PRO A 115 -3.42 -8.62 23.50
CA PRO A 115 -2.88 -9.74 24.26
C PRO A 115 -1.41 -9.47 24.52
N ASP A 116 -1.02 -9.50 25.77
CA ASP A 116 0.38 -9.38 26.18
C ASP A 116 1.10 -10.66 25.76
N ASN A 117 1.47 -10.73 24.47
CA ASN A 117 2.23 -11.85 23.92
C ASN A 117 3.71 -11.75 24.32
N ARG A 118 4.01 -11.12 25.45
CA ARG A 118 5.27 -11.32 26.14
C ARG A 118 5.23 -12.72 26.76
N LYS A 119 5.45 -13.72 25.95
CA LYS A 119 6.04 -14.95 26.44
C LYS A 119 7.36 -14.53 27.05
N ASN A 120 7.43 -14.53 28.37
CA ASN A 120 8.58 -14.38 29.25
C ASN A 120 9.63 -13.27 28.93
N PRO A 121 10.16 -12.59 29.97
CA PRO A 121 11.28 -11.68 29.80
C PRO A 121 12.38 -12.47 29.09
N ARG A 122 12.84 -11.93 27.98
CA ARG A 122 13.91 -12.42 27.09
C ARG A 122 14.96 -13.26 27.85
N SER A 123 14.68 -14.54 28.08
CA SER A 123 15.73 -15.53 28.07
C SER A 123 16.42 -15.34 26.73
N CYS A 124 17.75 -15.24 26.72
CA CYS A 124 18.56 -14.99 25.54
C CYS A 124 18.04 -15.84 24.38
N LEU A 125 17.18 -15.26 23.52
CA LEU A 125 16.78 -15.91 22.29
C LEU A 125 18.06 -16.15 21.50
N SER A 126 18.34 -17.38 21.16
CA SER A 126 19.47 -17.67 20.29
C SER A 126 19.23 -16.99 18.92
N MET A 127 20.29 -16.67 18.21
CA MET A 127 20.17 -16.17 16.84
C MET A 127 19.31 -17.12 15.96
N ALA A 128 19.39 -18.42 16.22
CA ALA A 128 18.60 -19.43 15.53
C ALA A 128 17.09 -19.22 15.80
N ASP A 129 16.67 -19.00 17.03
CA ASP A 129 15.26 -18.77 17.37
C ASP A 129 14.70 -17.52 16.69
N ILE A 130 15.50 -16.46 16.60
CA ILE A 130 15.11 -15.21 15.92
C ILE A 130 14.92 -15.46 14.41
N ILE A 131 15.81 -16.22 13.80
CA ILE A 131 15.74 -16.56 12.38
C ILE A 131 14.53 -17.46 12.10
N ASP A 132 14.31 -18.48 12.92
CA ASP A 132 13.16 -19.39 12.78
C ASP A 132 11.83 -18.65 12.91
N ASP A 133 11.70 -17.78 13.91
CA ASP A 133 10.51 -16.93 14.08
C ASP A 133 10.31 -16.00 12.87
N ALA A 134 11.36 -15.43 12.33
CA ALA A 134 11.28 -14.57 11.14
C ALA A 134 10.83 -15.36 9.90
N ILE A 135 11.36 -16.57 9.69
CA ILE A 135 10.96 -17.45 8.58
C ILE A 135 9.48 -17.83 8.69
N LEU A 136 9.04 -18.30 9.87
CA LEU A 136 7.66 -18.72 10.09
C LEU A 136 6.67 -17.56 9.92
N ASN A 137 6.98 -16.37 10.46
CA ASN A 137 6.15 -15.19 10.30
C ASN A 137 6.07 -14.74 8.85
N THR A 138 7.19 -14.78 8.13
CA THR A 138 7.23 -14.43 6.70
C THR A 138 6.40 -15.43 5.87
N ALA A 139 6.57 -16.74 6.08
CA ALA A 139 5.80 -17.77 5.41
C ALA A 139 4.28 -17.59 5.65
N LYS A 140 3.88 -17.36 6.90
CA LYS A 140 2.48 -17.07 7.26
C LYS A 140 1.90 -15.85 6.54
N ASN A 141 2.68 -14.77 6.45
CA ASN A 141 2.26 -13.56 5.74
C ASN A 141 2.15 -13.80 4.23
N MET A 142 3.08 -14.56 3.64
CA MET A 142 3.05 -14.93 2.22
C MET A 142 1.85 -15.81 1.87
N ILE A 143 1.50 -16.78 2.71
CA ILE A 143 0.31 -17.62 2.51
C ILE A 143 -0.97 -16.77 2.56
N LYS A 144 -1.09 -15.86 3.52
CA LYS A 144 -2.23 -14.95 3.59
C LYS A 144 -2.34 -14.06 2.35
N LEU A 145 -1.20 -13.49 1.93
CA LEU A 145 -1.12 -12.66 0.73
C LEU A 145 -1.60 -13.42 -0.51
N GLY A 146 -1.03 -14.61 -0.74
CA GLY A 146 -1.40 -15.49 -1.85
C GLY A 146 -2.89 -15.87 -1.81
N GLY A 147 -3.42 -16.19 -0.63
CA GLY A 147 -4.84 -16.51 -0.44
C GLY A 147 -5.77 -15.36 -0.86
N TYR A 148 -5.47 -14.12 -0.47
CA TYR A 148 -6.25 -12.97 -0.92
C TYR A 148 -6.18 -12.77 -2.44
N ILE A 149 -4.98 -12.87 -3.03
CA ILE A 149 -4.81 -12.74 -4.48
C ILE A 149 -5.65 -13.79 -5.21
N VAL A 150 -5.58 -15.06 -4.78
CA VAL A 150 -6.34 -16.16 -5.41
C VAL A 150 -7.85 -15.90 -5.31
N ILE A 151 -8.37 -15.56 -4.13
CA ILE A 151 -9.81 -15.29 -3.95
C ILE A 151 -10.28 -14.18 -4.88
N PHE A 152 -9.59 -13.04 -4.91
CA PHE A 152 -9.99 -11.90 -5.74
C PHE A 152 -9.75 -12.16 -7.23
N SER A 153 -8.76 -12.98 -7.59
CA SER A 153 -8.57 -13.42 -8.98
C SER A 153 -9.70 -14.35 -9.45
N CYS A 154 -10.19 -15.25 -8.59
CA CYS A 154 -11.37 -16.05 -8.89
C CYS A 154 -12.61 -15.17 -9.12
N ILE A 155 -12.84 -14.15 -8.27
CA ILE A 155 -13.93 -13.18 -8.47
C ILE A 155 -13.78 -12.47 -9.83
N SER A 156 -12.58 -12.00 -10.16
CA SER A 156 -12.31 -11.38 -11.46
C SER A 156 -12.55 -12.32 -12.64
N ALA A 157 -12.23 -13.60 -12.48
CA ALA A 157 -12.51 -14.61 -13.52
C ALA A 157 -14.01 -14.78 -13.78
N TYR A 158 -14.85 -14.79 -12.73
CA TYR A 158 -16.31 -14.81 -12.88
C TYR A 158 -16.85 -13.56 -13.57
N ILE A 159 -16.31 -12.37 -13.27
CA ILE A 159 -16.70 -11.13 -13.94
C ILE A 159 -16.47 -11.24 -15.45
N ASN A 160 -15.37 -11.85 -15.88
CA ASN A 160 -15.02 -12.02 -17.29
C ASN A 160 -15.95 -12.98 -18.07
N VAL A 161 -16.69 -13.85 -17.38
CA VAL A 161 -17.67 -14.75 -18.02
C VAL A 161 -18.99 -14.03 -18.31
N ILE A 162 -19.27 -12.91 -17.64
CA ILE A 162 -20.51 -12.15 -17.84
C ILE A 162 -20.43 -11.41 -19.19
N PRO A 163 -21.41 -11.58 -20.09
CA PRO A 163 -21.43 -10.93 -21.39
C PRO A 163 -21.74 -9.43 -21.25
N PHE A 164 -20.71 -8.60 -21.14
CA PHE A 164 -20.85 -7.15 -21.16
C PHE A 164 -20.90 -6.64 -22.61
N LYS A 165 -21.70 -5.59 -22.86
CA LYS A 165 -21.76 -4.94 -24.17
C LYS A 165 -20.50 -4.12 -24.50
N ASN A 166 -19.67 -3.82 -23.51
CA ASN A 166 -18.50 -2.95 -23.64
C ASN A 166 -17.34 -3.53 -22.80
N ASP A 167 -16.14 -3.59 -23.37
CA ASP A 167 -14.94 -4.13 -22.72
C ASP A 167 -14.42 -3.24 -21.57
N ILE A 168 -14.84 -1.97 -21.50
CA ILE A 168 -14.43 -1.04 -20.44
C ILE A 168 -15.06 -1.45 -19.10
N VAL A 169 -16.33 -1.86 -19.09
CA VAL A 169 -17.03 -2.19 -17.85
C VAL A 169 -16.37 -3.34 -17.08
N PRO A 170 -16.12 -4.51 -17.70
CA PRO A 170 -15.43 -5.59 -17.00
C PRO A 170 -14.01 -5.21 -16.57
N ALA A 171 -13.28 -4.42 -17.37
CA ALA A 171 -11.95 -3.96 -16.98
C ALA A 171 -11.98 -3.03 -15.75
N VAL A 172 -12.97 -2.13 -15.64
CA VAL A 172 -13.16 -1.29 -14.45
C VAL A 172 -13.47 -2.15 -13.23
N ILE A 173 -14.43 -3.08 -13.34
CA ILE A 173 -14.83 -3.93 -12.21
C ILE A 173 -13.66 -4.82 -11.77
N CYS A 174 -12.94 -5.43 -12.72
CA CYS A 174 -11.74 -6.21 -12.43
C CYS A 174 -10.64 -5.36 -11.79
N GLY A 175 -10.42 -4.13 -12.26
CA GLY A 175 -9.43 -3.20 -11.70
C GLY A 175 -9.76 -2.75 -10.28
N ILE A 176 -11.04 -2.60 -9.96
CA ILE A 176 -11.49 -2.33 -8.59
C ILE A 176 -11.34 -3.58 -7.72
N THR A 177 -11.50 -4.78 -8.28
CA THR A 177 -11.43 -6.05 -7.55
C THR A 177 -10.00 -6.46 -7.28
N GLU A 178 -9.17 -6.55 -8.32
CA GLU A 178 -7.80 -7.04 -8.24
C GLU A 178 -6.91 -6.33 -9.30
N ILE A 179 -5.77 -5.83 -8.84
CA ILE A 179 -4.88 -4.96 -9.62
C ILE A 179 -4.34 -5.63 -10.89
N THR A 180 -3.89 -6.90 -10.81
CA THR A 180 -3.23 -7.57 -11.93
C THR A 180 -4.21 -7.88 -13.05
N ASN A 181 -5.36 -8.45 -12.72
CA ASN A 181 -6.42 -8.73 -13.69
C ASN A 181 -6.98 -7.45 -14.29
N GLY A 182 -7.17 -6.40 -13.48
CA GLY A 182 -7.63 -5.11 -13.97
C GLY A 182 -6.68 -4.48 -14.98
N ILE A 183 -5.38 -4.47 -14.69
CA ILE A 183 -4.35 -3.95 -15.60
C ILE A 183 -4.28 -4.78 -16.89
N TYR A 184 -4.35 -6.11 -16.77
CA TYR A 184 -4.38 -7.00 -17.93
C TYR A 184 -5.59 -6.75 -18.84
N MET A 185 -6.77 -6.61 -18.26
CA MET A 185 -8.00 -6.31 -19.02
C MET A 185 -7.93 -4.93 -19.66
N ALA A 186 -7.46 -3.92 -18.91
CA ALA A 186 -7.28 -2.57 -19.43
C ALA A 186 -6.33 -2.52 -20.64
N GLY A 187 -5.25 -3.28 -20.62
CA GLY A 187 -4.30 -3.38 -21.72
C GLY A 187 -4.87 -4.00 -23.02
N LYS A 188 -6.00 -4.73 -22.91
CA LYS A 188 -6.67 -5.35 -24.06
C LYS A 188 -7.76 -4.49 -24.70
N ILE A 189 -8.17 -3.40 -24.04
CA ILE A 189 -9.22 -2.52 -24.56
C ILE A 189 -8.74 -1.84 -25.85
N ASN A 190 -9.58 -1.84 -26.87
CA ASN A 190 -9.32 -1.09 -28.08
C ASN A 190 -9.88 0.35 -27.94
N ALA A 191 -9.09 1.23 -27.33
CA ALA A 191 -9.42 2.63 -27.11
C ALA A 191 -8.19 3.53 -27.33
N ASP A 192 -8.35 4.83 -27.12
CA ASP A 192 -7.24 5.75 -27.20
C ASP A 192 -6.10 5.36 -26.23
N LYS A 193 -4.87 5.38 -26.74
CA LYS A 193 -3.67 4.92 -26.02
C LYS A 193 -3.41 5.71 -24.74
N LYS A 194 -3.73 7.01 -24.73
CA LYS A 194 -3.60 7.85 -23.54
C LYS A 194 -4.62 7.45 -22.48
N LEU A 195 -5.86 7.18 -22.91
CA LEU A 195 -6.93 6.74 -22.01
C LEU A 195 -6.58 5.39 -21.36
N ILE A 196 -6.10 4.42 -22.15
CA ILE A 196 -5.66 3.11 -21.64
C ILE A 196 -4.52 3.28 -20.64
N THR A 197 -3.51 4.11 -20.99
CA THR A 197 -2.38 4.37 -20.10
C THR A 197 -2.83 5.00 -18.78
N ALA A 198 -3.67 6.03 -18.84
CA ALA A 198 -4.23 6.67 -17.64
C ALA A 198 -5.03 5.68 -16.80
N PHE A 199 -5.84 4.83 -17.42
CA PHE A 199 -6.65 3.84 -16.73
C PHE A 199 -5.80 2.80 -15.99
N ILE A 200 -4.74 2.28 -16.64
CA ILE A 200 -3.78 1.37 -16.00
C ILE A 200 -3.09 2.03 -14.79
N ILE A 201 -2.68 3.30 -14.92
CA ILE A 201 -2.06 4.05 -13.82
C ILE A 201 -3.03 4.26 -12.66
N LEU A 202 -4.30 4.55 -12.94
CA LEU A 202 -5.35 4.72 -11.90
C LEU A 202 -5.63 3.42 -11.16
N ILE A 203 -5.74 2.28 -11.87
CA ILE A 203 -5.89 0.95 -11.26
C ILE A 203 -4.70 0.68 -10.33
N ASN A 204 -3.47 0.96 -10.79
CA ASN A 204 -2.27 0.79 -10.00
C ASN A 204 -2.25 1.68 -8.74
N SER A 205 -2.68 2.93 -8.84
CA SER A 205 -2.72 3.87 -7.71
C SER A 205 -3.73 3.44 -6.64
N PHE A 206 -4.91 2.98 -7.06
CA PHE A 206 -5.95 2.47 -6.16
C PHE A 206 -5.57 1.14 -5.53
N GLY A 207 -5.05 0.20 -6.33
CA GLY A 207 -4.59 -1.11 -5.89
C GLY A 207 -5.68 -2.20 -5.78
N GLY A 208 -6.95 -1.84 -5.85
CA GLY A 208 -8.09 -2.77 -5.78
C GLY A 208 -8.46 -3.27 -4.38
N PHE A 209 -9.59 -3.94 -4.28
CA PHE A 209 -10.07 -4.53 -3.01
C PHE A 209 -9.15 -5.62 -2.48
N SER A 210 -8.47 -6.36 -3.35
CA SER A 210 -7.49 -7.38 -2.95
C SER A 210 -6.41 -6.78 -2.05
N THR A 211 -5.81 -5.65 -2.43
CA THR A 211 -4.76 -4.99 -1.61
C THR A 211 -5.31 -4.37 -0.33
N ILE A 212 -6.57 -3.91 -0.33
CA ILE A 212 -7.24 -3.41 0.88
C ILE A 212 -7.40 -4.55 1.89
N MET A 213 -7.87 -5.71 1.45
CA MET A 213 -8.05 -6.88 2.31
C MET A 213 -6.71 -7.45 2.80
N GLN A 214 -5.69 -7.49 1.94
CA GLN A 214 -4.32 -7.81 2.34
C GLN A 214 -3.82 -6.88 3.45
N THR A 215 -3.97 -5.56 3.26
CA THR A 215 -3.58 -4.55 4.24
C THR A 215 -4.35 -4.74 5.56
N MET A 216 -5.67 -4.95 5.50
CA MET A 216 -6.51 -5.21 6.67
C MET A 216 -6.03 -6.45 7.45
N GLY A 217 -5.66 -7.52 6.73
CA GLY A 217 -5.12 -8.74 7.34
C GLY A 217 -3.77 -8.52 8.05
N MET A 218 -2.94 -7.58 7.57
CA MET A 218 -1.63 -7.27 8.17
C MET A 218 -1.73 -6.30 9.35
N ILE A 219 -2.64 -5.32 9.31
CA ILE A 219 -2.80 -4.34 10.39
C ILE A 219 -3.70 -4.80 11.53
N ASN A 220 -4.31 -5.99 11.42
CA ASN A 220 -5.20 -6.51 12.46
C ASN A 220 -4.48 -6.57 13.82
N GLY A 221 -5.10 -6.00 14.86
CA GLY A 221 -4.53 -5.94 16.21
C GLY A 221 -3.45 -4.86 16.42
N SER A 222 -3.16 -3.99 15.44
CA SER A 222 -2.19 -2.88 15.60
C SER A 222 -2.83 -1.54 16.00
N GLY A 223 -4.18 -1.47 16.03
CA GLY A 223 -4.92 -0.22 16.27
C GLY A 223 -4.97 0.73 15.07
N LEU A 224 -4.32 0.40 13.95
CA LEU A 224 -4.37 1.19 12.72
C LEU A 224 -5.73 1.03 12.03
N SER A 225 -6.23 2.12 11.41
CA SER A 225 -7.56 2.16 10.80
C SER A 225 -7.51 1.88 9.31
N ILE A 226 -8.18 0.81 8.87
CA ILE A 226 -8.35 0.51 7.43
C ILE A 226 -9.15 1.61 6.72
N ARG A 227 -10.08 2.29 7.39
CA ARG A 227 -10.86 3.39 6.80
C ARG A 227 -9.97 4.54 6.35
N LYS A 228 -9.01 4.94 7.18
CA LYS A 228 -8.05 6.00 6.83
C LYS A 228 -7.14 5.57 5.68
N TYR A 229 -6.76 4.29 5.64
CA TYR A 229 -6.05 3.72 4.50
C TYR A 229 -6.83 3.87 3.20
N ILE A 230 -8.12 3.51 3.19
CA ILE A 230 -8.99 3.62 2.00
C ILE A 230 -9.12 5.08 1.55
N TYR A 231 -9.39 6.01 2.49
CA TYR A 231 -9.46 7.44 2.16
C TYR A 231 -8.15 7.98 1.56
N GLY A 232 -7.01 7.60 2.12
CA GLY A 232 -5.71 7.98 1.58
C GLY A 232 -5.48 7.43 0.17
N LYS A 233 -5.91 6.18 -0.09
CA LYS A 233 -5.85 5.57 -1.43
C LYS A 233 -6.72 6.29 -2.45
N ILE A 234 -7.95 6.61 -2.09
CA ILE A 234 -8.88 7.37 -2.95
C ILE A 234 -8.30 8.75 -3.27
N LEU A 235 -7.77 9.47 -2.25
CA LEU A 235 -7.14 10.77 -2.43
C LEU A 235 -5.93 10.68 -3.39
N CYS A 236 -5.04 9.72 -3.16
CA CYS A 236 -3.87 9.51 -4.03
C CYS A 236 -4.30 9.21 -5.46
N THR A 237 -5.30 8.35 -5.66
CA THR A 237 -5.83 7.98 -6.98
C THR A 237 -6.43 9.19 -7.68
N PHE A 238 -7.15 10.05 -6.97
CA PHE A 238 -7.70 11.29 -7.52
C PHE A 238 -6.58 12.24 -8.00
N ILE A 239 -5.56 12.47 -7.17
CA ILE A 239 -4.40 13.30 -7.53
C ILE A 239 -3.66 12.68 -8.73
N THR A 240 -3.48 11.36 -8.75
CA THR A 240 -2.90 10.64 -9.88
C THR A 240 -3.70 10.86 -11.18
N GLY A 241 -5.03 10.90 -11.09
CA GLY A 241 -5.90 11.21 -12.22
C GLY A 241 -5.65 12.61 -12.79
N VAL A 242 -5.50 13.62 -11.92
CA VAL A 242 -5.14 14.98 -12.34
C VAL A 242 -3.78 15.00 -13.05
N PHE A 243 -2.77 14.30 -12.51
CA PHE A 243 -1.46 14.19 -13.15
C PHE A 243 -1.52 13.49 -14.51
N CYS A 244 -2.35 12.44 -14.66
CA CYS A 244 -2.54 11.78 -15.95
C CYS A 244 -3.14 12.73 -16.99
N ILE A 245 -4.13 13.56 -16.63
CA ILE A 245 -4.75 14.54 -17.53
C ILE A 245 -3.72 15.60 -18.00
N VAL A 246 -2.82 16.02 -17.12
CA VAL A 246 -1.86 17.09 -17.42
C VAL A 246 -0.65 16.57 -18.22
N ILE A 247 -0.18 15.33 -17.96
CA ILE A 247 1.11 14.83 -18.46
C ILE A 247 0.96 13.95 -19.71
N LEU A 248 -0.13 13.18 -19.82
CA LEU A 248 -0.39 12.28 -20.96
C LEU A 248 -1.07 12.99 -22.11
#